data_cdc50f8dad5d43134faa42569d85d40f
#
_entry.id   cdc50f8dad5d43134faa42569d85d40f
#
_cell.length_a   1.000
_cell.length_b   1.000
_cell.length_c   1.000
_cell.angle_alpha   90.00
_cell.angle_beta   90.00
_cell.angle_gamma   90.00
#
_symmetry.space_group_name_H-M   'P 1'
#
loop_
_entity.id
_entity.type
_entity.pdbx_description
1 polymer ?
#
loop_
_entity_poly.entity_id
_entity_poly.type
_entity_poly.pdbx_seq_one_letter_code
_entity_poly.pdbx_strand_id
1 'polypeptide(L)' 'MSLITLKDVRENEEVKNFLRIAATQMDVLGYTEHSFRHVGIVSKVAGDILQKLDHDEREIELARIAGYLHDIGNAI' A
#
# COMPACT_ATOMS: atom_id res chain seq x y z
N MET A 1 17.34 8.37 -14.18
CA MET A 1 16.06 7.68 -13.98
C MET A 1 15.64 7.81 -12.53
N SER A 2 14.44 8.31 -12.29
CA SER A 2 13.97 8.47 -10.91
C SER A 2 13.47 7.15 -10.34
N LEU A 3 13.74 6.94 -9.07
CA LEU A 3 13.22 5.78 -8.36
C LEU A 3 11.76 6.03 -7.99
N ILE A 4 10.96 4.99 -8.05
CA ILE A 4 9.57 5.05 -7.63
C ILE A 4 9.50 5.14 -6.11
N THR A 5 8.73 6.09 -5.60
CA THR A 5 8.54 6.30 -4.17
C THR A 5 7.14 5.88 -3.75
N LEU A 6 6.93 5.77 -2.45
CA LEU A 6 5.60 5.51 -1.91
C LEU A 6 4.62 6.62 -2.32
N LYS A 7 5.07 7.87 -2.35
CA LYS A 7 4.23 8.98 -2.79
C LYS A 7 3.75 8.78 -4.22
N ASP A 8 4.67 8.36 -5.13
CA ASP A 8 4.32 8.08 -6.52
C ASP A 8 3.24 7.03 -6.61
N VAL A 9 3.37 5.96 -5.83
CA VAL A 9 2.41 4.86 -5.82
C VAL A 9 1.06 5.34 -5.30
N ARG A 10 1.04 6.08 -4.21
CA ARG A 10 -0.21 6.57 -3.62
C ARG A 10 -0.96 7.52 -4.53
N GLU A 11 -0.25 8.30 -5.33
CA GLU A 11 -0.83 9.29 -6.24
C GLU A 11 -1.16 8.74 -7.61
N ASN A 12 -0.73 7.51 -7.92
CA ASN A 12 -0.97 6.89 -9.21
C ASN A 12 -2.45 6.56 -9.38
N GLU A 13 -3.05 7.01 -10.48
CA GLU A 13 -4.49 6.81 -10.71
C GLU A 13 -4.87 5.34 -10.89
N GLU A 14 -4.02 4.55 -11.52
CA GLU A 14 -4.30 3.11 -11.67
C GLU A 14 -4.29 2.41 -10.32
N VAL A 15 -3.34 2.76 -9.45
CA VAL A 15 -3.28 2.21 -8.10
C VAL A 15 -4.55 2.58 -7.33
N LYS A 16 -4.97 3.85 -7.42
CA LYS A 16 -6.21 4.29 -6.77
C LYS A 16 -7.41 3.51 -7.29
N ASN A 17 -7.47 3.29 -8.60
CA ASN A 17 -8.59 2.56 -9.18
C ASN A 17 -8.60 1.10 -8.74
N PHE A 18 -7.46 0.44 -8.71
CA PHE A 18 -7.38 -0.93 -8.22
C PHE A 18 -7.78 -1.03 -6.75
N LEU A 19 -7.37 -0.05 -5.94
CA LEU A 19 -7.76 -0.03 -4.54
C LEU A 19 -9.27 0.20 -4.39
N ARG A 20 -9.87 1.03 -5.25
CA ARG A 20 -11.32 1.23 -5.24
C ARG A 20 -12.06 -0.06 -5.61
N ILE A 21 -11.54 -0.80 -6.59
CA ILE A 21 -12.13 -2.08 -6.98
C ILE A 21 -12.06 -3.08 -5.82
N ALA A 22 -10.89 -3.17 -5.17
CA ALA A 22 -10.72 -4.03 -4.01
C ALA A 22 -11.67 -3.62 -2.88
N ALA A 23 -11.80 -2.32 -2.64
CA ALA A 23 -12.71 -1.77 -1.64
C ALA A 23 -14.17 -2.10 -1.98
N THR A 24 -14.54 -2.02 -3.26
CA THR A 24 -15.89 -2.33 -3.70
C THR A 24 -16.23 -3.80 -3.44
N GLN A 25 -15.30 -4.70 -3.67
CA GLN A 25 -15.51 -6.11 -3.37
C GLN A 25 -15.71 -6.34 -1.88
N MET A 26 -15.01 -5.55 -1.05
CA MET A 26 -15.16 -5.62 0.40
C MET A 26 -16.38 -4.86 0.90
N ASP A 27 -16.94 -3.97 0.08
CA ASP A 27 -18.08 -3.13 0.45
C ASP A 27 -19.31 -3.96 0.82
N VAL A 28 -19.47 -5.10 0.19
CA VAL A 28 -20.55 -6.04 0.54
C VAL A 28 -20.49 -6.38 2.02
N LEU A 29 -19.30 -6.28 2.63
CA LEU A 29 -19.08 -6.54 4.04
C LEU A 29 -18.97 -5.26 4.87
N GLY A 30 -19.15 -4.09 4.26
CA GLY A 30 -19.10 -2.81 4.96
C GLY A 30 -17.70 -2.28 5.25
N TYR A 31 -16.71 -2.64 4.45
CA TYR A 31 -15.32 -2.29 4.72
C TYR A 31 -14.72 -1.31 3.70
N THR A 32 -15.54 -0.56 2.98
CA THR A 32 -15.06 0.32 1.89
C THR A 32 -13.97 1.29 2.34
N GLU A 33 -14.23 2.05 3.42
CA GLU A 33 -13.26 3.01 3.94
C GLU A 33 -12.06 2.33 4.59
N HIS A 34 -12.25 1.11 5.02
CA HIS A 34 -11.24 0.33 5.73
C HIS A 34 -10.05 0.00 4.83
N SER A 35 -10.29 -0.23 3.52
CA SER A 35 -9.23 -0.66 2.62
C SER A 35 -8.09 0.36 2.51
N PHE A 36 -8.41 1.65 2.29
CA PHE A 36 -7.37 2.66 2.17
C PHE A 36 -6.63 2.87 3.49
N ARG A 37 -7.35 2.90 4.60
CA ARG A 37 -6.72 3.05 5.91
C ARG A 37 -5.87 1.82 6.26
N HIS A 38 -6.37 0.63 5.94
CA HIS A 38 -5.65 -0.61 6.20
C HIS A 38 -4.33 -0.67 5.45
N VAL A 39 -4.32 -0.38 4.15
CA VAL A 39 -3.07 -0.42 3.38
C VAL A 39 -2.08 0.63 3.86
N GLY A 40 -2.58 1.79 4.32
CA GLY A 40 -1.72 2.81 4.93
C GLY A 40 -1.05 2.31 6.21
N ILE A 41 -1.80 1.63 7.06
CA ILE A 41 -1.27 1.06 8.30
C ILE A 41 -0.25 -0.04 8.01
N VAL A 42 -0.58 -0.97 7.11
CA VAL A 42 0.33 -2.06 6.75
C VAL A 42 1.61 -1.51 6.14
N SER A 43 1.49 -0.50 5.27
CA SER A 43 2.65 0.17 4.68
C SER A 43 3.58 0.73 5.76
N LYS A 44 3.01 1.46 6.71
CA LYS A 44 3.79 2.07 7.80
C LYS A 44 4.46 1.02 8.65
N VAL A 45 3.72 -0.01 9.05
CA VAL A 45 4.27 -1.08 9.91
C VAL A 45 5.40 -1.81 9.20
N ALA A 46 5.22 -2.13 7.91
CA ALA A 46 6.27 -2.81 7.14
C ALA A 46 7.56 -1.98 7.11
N GLY A 47 7.44 -0.67 6.87
CA GLY A 47 8.59 0.22 6.87
C GLY A 47 9.24 0.32 8.24
N ASP A 48 8.43 0.42 9.29
CA ASP A 48 8.94 0.53 10.67
C ASP A 48 9.71 -0.72 11.09
N ILE A 49 9.24 -1.89 10.68
CA ILE A 49 9.93 -3.16 10.98
C ILE A 49 11.33 -3.14 10.35
N LEU A 50 11.41 -2.81 9.06
CA LEU A 50 12.70 -2.78 8.38
C LEU A 50 13.61 -1.70 8.94
N GLN A 51 13.07 -0.57 9.33
CA GLN A 51 13.85 0.49 9.96
C GLN A 51 14.48 0.02 11.27
N LYS A 52 13.73 -0.70 12.08
CA LYS A 52 14.23 -1.25 13.34
C LYS A 52 15.29 -2.32 13.15
N LEU A 53 15.25 -3.00 11.98
CA LEU A 53 16.24 -4.02 11.63
C LEU A 53 17.43 -3.44 10.87
N ASP A 54 17.56 -2.11 10.85
CA ASP A 54 18.68 -1.37 10.24
C ASP A 54 18.83 -1.58 8.73
N HIS A 55 17.71 -1.81 8.03
CA HIS A 55 17.74 -1.82 6.58
C HIS A 55 17.91 -0.40 6.02
N ASP A 56 18.41 -0.29 4.79
CA ASP A 56 18.62 1.02 4.18
C ASP A 56 17.31 1.69 3.78
N GLU A 57 17.40 2.99 3.46
CA GLU A 57 16.21 3.79 3.15
C GLU A 57 15.44 3.25 1.94
N ARG A 58 16.15 2.72 0.95
CA ARG A 58 15.48 2.18 -0.25
C ARG A 58 14.71 0.92 0.08
N GLU A 59 15.27 0.05 0.89
CA GLU A 59 14.58 -1.16 1.32
C GLU A 59 13.35 -0.84 2.16
N ILE A 60 13.46 0.15 3.04
CA ILE A 60 12.32 0.63 3.84
C ILE A 60 11.21 1.14 2.92
N GLU A 61 11.57 1.94 1.92
CA GLU A 61 10.62 2.48 0.95
C GLU A 61 9.92 1.37 0.17
N LEU A 62 10.69 0.37 -0.28
CA LEU A 62 10.12 -0.76 -1.02
C LEU A 62 9.16 -1.57 -0.14
N ALA A 63 9.48 -1.74 1.14
CA ALA A 63 8.59 -2.42 2.07
C ALA A 63 7.27 -1.66 2.24
N ARG A 64 7.34 -0.33 2.30
CA ARG A 64 6.14 0.51 2.39
C ARG A 64 5.28 0.38 1.14
N ILE A 65 5.91 0.39 -0.02
CA ILE A 65 5.22 0.23 -1.30
C ILE A 65 4.55 -1.16 -1.35
N ALA A 66 5.28 -2.19 -1.01
CA ALA A 66 4.74 -3.56 -1.01
C ALA A 66 3.55 -3.68 -0.06
N GLY A 67 3.65 -3.10 1.14
CA GLY A 67 2.55 -3.11 2.10
C GLY A 67 1.33 -2.36 1.57
N TYR A 68 1.56 -1.24 0.90
CA TYR A 68 0.46 -0.45 0.32
C TYR A 68 -0.25 -1.20 -0.80
N LEU A 69 0.49 -1.98 -1.58
CA LEU A 69 -0.05 -2.65 -2.77
C LEU A 69 -0.59 -4.06 -2.50
N HIS A 70 -0.37 -4.61 -1.30
CA HIS A 70 -0.68 -6.03 -1.06
C HIS A 70 -2.15 -6.39 -1.31
N ASP A 71 -3.07 -5.48 -1.02
CA ASP A 71 -4.50 -5.75 -1.19
C ASP A 71 -4.97 -5.68 -2.64
N ILE A 72 -4.14 -5.11 -3.54
CA ILE A 72 -4.51 -5.05 -4.96
C ILE A 72 -4.63 -6.46 -5.54
N GLY A 73 -3.87 -7.41 -5.03
CA GLY A 73 -3.97 -8.80 -5.45
C GLY A 73 -5.38 -9.37 -5.32
N ASN A 74 -6.17 -8.84 -4.40
CA ASN A 74 -7.55 -9.29 -4.20
C ASN A 74 -8.51 -8.76 -5.26
N ALA A 75 -8.10 -7.76 -6.03
CA ALA A 75 -8.92 -7.14 -7.06
C ALA A 75 -8.74 -7.79 -8.44
N ILE A 76 -7.79 -8.70 -8.57
CA ILE A 76 -7.43 -9.32 -9.85
C ILE A 76 -7.97 -10.74 -9.97
#